data_48c03944d779f3714d53815e96893b40
#
_entry.id   48c03944d779f3714d53815e96893b40
#
_cell.length_a   1.000
_cell.length_b   1.000
_cell.length_c   1.000
_cell.angle_alpha   90.00
_cell.angle_beta   90.00
_cell.angle_gamma   90.00
#
_symmetry.space_group_name_H-M   'P 1'
#
loop_
_entity.id
_entity.type
_entity.pdbx_description
1 polymer ?
#
loop_
_entity_poly.entity_id
_entity_poly.type
_entity_poly.pdbx_seq_one_letter_code
_entity_poly.pdbx_strand_id
1 'polypeptide(L)'
;MAVITITEADLANASTYIPIESKDRIARIVAAFCVEPADGENGATVYRENRKLRQMFLMGILAEMYLHRDYRIQRVKLGESGEEQDVRLLMQLSEYDDWAGSHVINQLERLKKDKTKKVSNTVYDLLYDYKAFEGMIFGAIRDELEARNDALHRAAAVLCEITPDMIKTAVGEIREAAKNGGDAHEAE
;
A
#
# COMPACT_ATOMS: atom_id res chain seq x y z
N MET A 1 21.58 -12.41 -9.25
CA MET A 1 20.15 -12.61 -9.53
C MET A 1 19.86 -14.10 -9.51
N ALA A 2 19.02 -14.56 -8.63
CA ALA A 2 18.55 -15.94 -8.63
C ALA A 2 17.49 -16.10 -9.75
N VAL A 3 17.50 -17.25 -10.44
CA VAL A 3 16.50 -17.55 -11.48
C VAL A 3 15.31 -18.24 -10.82
N ILE A 4 14.17 -17.60 -10.81
CA ILE A 4 12.92 -18.17 -10.32
C ILE A 4 12.22 -18.90 -11.47
N THR A 5 11.99 -20.20 -11.31
CA THR A 5 11.26 -21.02 -12.27
C THR A 5 9.96 -21.51 -11.64
N ILE A 6 8.84 -21.34 -12.34
CA ILE A 6 7.55 -21.89 -11.95
C ILE A 6 7.40 -23.27 -12.56
N THR A 7 7.16 -24.24 -11.71
CA THR A 7 7.06 -25.65 -12.08
C THR A 7 5.61 -26.15 -11.98
N GLU A 8 5.33 -27.33 -12.54
CA GLU A 8 4.03 -27.97 -12.38
C GLU A 8 3.74 -28.33 -10.90
N ALA A 9 4.79 -28.59 -10.11
CA ALA A 9 4.64 -28.85 -8.68
C ALA A 9 4.16 -27.60 -7.91
N ASP A 10 4.66 -26.42 -8.25
CA ASP A 10 4.17 -25.15 -7.66
C ASP A 10 2.68 -24.95 -7.96
N LEU A 11 2.24 -25.39 -9.13
CA LEU A 11 0.86 -25.19 -9.59
C LEU A 11 -0.11 -26.28 -9.09
N ALA A 12 0.40 -27.42 -8.66
CA ALA A 12 -0.43 -28.51 -8.13
C ALA A 12 -1.18 -28.10 -6.85
N ASN A 13 -0.60 -27.22 -6.05
CA ASN A 13 -1.17 -26.70 -4.81
C ASN A 13 -1.56 -25.24 -4.89
N ALA A 14 -1.49 -24.62 -6.07
CA ALA A 14 -1.78 -23.22 -6.25
C ALA A 14 -3.26 -22.89 -5.97
N SER A 15 -3.50 -21.77 -5.31
CA SER A 15 -4.85 -21.21 -5.15
C SER A 15 -5.32 -20.60 -6.46
N THR A 16 -6.53 -20.90 -6.87
CA THR A 16 -7.16 -20.33 -8.09
C THR A 16 -8.14 -19.20 -7.77
N TYR A 17 -8.40 -19.00 -6.49
CA TYR A 17 -9.36 -18.01 -6.01
C TYR A 17 -9.02 -17.52 -4.61
N ILE A 18 -9.11 -16.22 -4.41
CA ILE A 18 -9.02 -15.58 -3.10
C ILE A 18 -10.39 -14.92 -2.79
N PRO A 19 -10.96 -15.12 -1.58
CA PRO A 19 -12.23 -14.52 -1.20
C PRO A 19 -12.23 -12.99 -1.35
N ILE A 20 -13.34 -12.43 -1.86
CA ILE A 20 -13.47 -11.01 -2.16
C ILE A 20 -13.21 -10.11 -0.95
N GLU A 21 -13.66 -10.52 0.24
CA GLU A 21 -13.48 -9.81 1.50
C GLU A 21 -11.98 -9.72 1.88
N SER A 22 -11.22 -10.80 1.63
CA SER A 22 -9.77 -10.81 1.84
C SER A 22 -9.06 -9.90 0.85
N LYS A 23 -9.47 -9.91 -0.41
CA LYS A 23 -8.95 -9.02 -1.45
C LYS A 23 -9.19 -7.56 -1.10
N ASP A 24 -10.43 -7.19 -0.71
CA ASP A 24 -10.78 -5.81 -0.36
C ASP A 24 -9.93 -5.31 0.83
N ARG A 25 -9.84 -6.12 1.89
CA ARG A 25 -9.01 -5.77 3.05
C ARG A 25 -7.54 -5.58 2.68
N ILE A 26 -6.97 -6.48 1.89
CA ILE A 26 -5.57 -6.40 1.47
C ILE A 26 -5.37 -5.22 0.53
N ALA A 27 -6.28 -4.96 -0.39
CA ALA A 27 -6.19 -3.84 -1.32
C ALA A 27 -6.11 -2.49 -0.58
N ARG A 28 -6.92 -2.31 0.47
CA ARG A 28 -6.85 -1.10 1.33
C ARG A 28 -5.53 -0.98 2.08
N ILE A 29 -5.00 -2.09 2.62
CA ILE A 29 -3.70 -2.08 3.28
C ILE A 29 -2.60 -1.68 2.28
N VAL A 30 -2.57 -2.31 1.10
CA VAL A 30 -1.59 -2.00 0.05
C VAL A 30 -1.70 -0.54 -0.37
N ALA A 31 -2.92 -0.01 -0.54
CA ALA A 31 -3.15 1.39 -0.90
C ALA A 31 -2.56 2.35 0.14
N ALA A 32 -2.80 2.09 1.43
CA ALA A 32 -2.27 2.91 2.52
C ALA A 32 -0.72 2.98 2.53
N PHE A 33 -0.05 1.88 2.14
CA PHE A 33 1.41 1.83 2.02
C PHE A 33 1.94 2.48 0.73
N CYS A 34 1.19 2.35 -0.37
CA CYS A 34 1.66 2.79 -1.69
C CYS A 34 1.41 4.28 -1.96
N VAL A 35 0.66 4.97 -1.12
CA VAL A 35 0.39 6.41 -1.25
C VAL A 35 1.27 7.17 -0.28
N GLU A 36 2.23 7.90 -0.82
CA GLU A 36 3.24 8.63 -0.05
C GLU A 36 3.24 10.13 -0.38
N PRO A 37 3.64 11.00 0.58
CA PRO A 37 3.80 12.41 0.30
C PRO A 37 4.98 12.63 -0.66
N ALA A 38 4.83 13.58 -1.55
CA ALA A 38 5.86 14.01 -2.50
C ALA A 38 5.84 15.53 -2.66
N ASP A 39 6.96 16.09 -3.07
CA ASP A 39 7.03 17.52 -3.39
C ASP A 39 6.26 17.78 -4.68
N GLY A 40 5.28 18.67 -4.59
CA GLY A 40 4.53 19.19 -5.71
C GLY A 40 5.17 20.43 -6.32
N GLU A 41 4.58 20.95 -7.36
CA GLU A 41 4.96 22.23 -7.93
C GLU A 41 4.80 23.36 -6.90
N ASN A 42 5.75 24.28 -6.85
CA ASN A 42 5.79 25.42 -5.90
C ASN A 42 5.95 25.03 -4.42
N GLY A 43 6.52 23.85 -4.12
CA GLY A 43 6.79 23.41 -2.74
C GLY A 43 5.53 22.95 -1.97
N ALA A 44 4.40 22.80 -2.65
CA ALA A 44 3.21 22.19 -2.04
C ALA A 44 3.41 20.69 -1.87
N THR A 45 2.98 20.14 -0.74
CA THR A 45 2.92 18.69 -0.57
C THR A 45 1.77 18.13 -1.41
N VAL A 46 2.02 17.05 -2.13
CA VAL A 46 1.00 16.27 -2.85
C VAL A 46 1.20 14.80 -2.52
N TYR A 47 0.15 14.00 -2.63
CA TYR A 47 0.28 12.55 -2.50
C TYR A 47 0.43 11.91 -3.86
N ARG A 48 1.35 10.96 -3.98
CA ARG A 48 1.64 10.21 -5.21
C ARG A 48 1.73 8.73 -4.92
N GLU A 49 1.51 7.94 -5.97
CA GLU A 49 1.68 6.50 -5.90
C GLU A 49 3.14 6.09 -5.98
N ASN A 50 3.60 5.26 -5.05
CA ASN A 50 4.84 4.51 -5.15
C ASN A 50 4.63 3.23 -5.96
N ARG A 51 4.83 3.31 -7.28
CA ARG A 51 4.63 2.19 -8.21
C ARG A 51 5.52 0.99 -7.89
N LYS A 52 6.77 1.24 -7.44
CA LYS A 52 7.70 0.16 -7.10
C LYS A 52 7.18 -0.64 -5.91
N LEU A 53 6.73 0.07 -4.89
CA LEU A 53 6.18 -0.56 -3.69
C LEU A 53 4.93 -1.38 -4.01
N ARG A 54 4.02 -0.86 -4.85
CA ARG A 54 2.87 -1.63 -5.34
C ARG A 54 3.30 -2.91 -6.04
N GLN A 55 4.30 -2.85 -6.92
CA GLN A 55 4.77 -4.04 -7.63
C GLN A 55 5.36 -5.08 -6.69
N MET A 56 6.07 -4.66 -5.65
CA MET A 56 6.60 -5.55 -4.61
C MET A 56 5.47 -6.25 -3.83
N PHE A 57 4.39 -5.54 -3.51
CA PHE A 57 3.19 -6.15 -2.92
C PHE A 57 2.50 -7.13 -3.86
N LEU A 58 2.29 -6.76 -5.12
CA LEU A 58 1.66 -7.63 -6.11
C LEU A 58 2.44 -8.94 -6.29
N MET A 59 3.78 -8.87 -6.30
CA MET A 59 4.60 -10.07 -6.40
C MET A 59 4.56 -10.92 -5.13
N GLY A 60 4.53 -10.31 -3.94
CA GLY A 60 4.36 -11.00 -2.67
C GLY A 60 2.98 -11.68 -2.57
N ILE A 61 1.92 -11.01 -3.03
CA ILE A 61 0.57 -11.60 -3.12
C ILE A 61 0.57 -12.82 -4.05
N LEU A 62 1.19 -12.71 -5.21
CA LEU A 62 1.31 -13.84 -6.14
C LEU A 62 2.06 -15.02 -5.50
N ALA A 63 3.20 -14.74 -4.86
CA ALA A 63 4.02 -15.76 -4.24
C ALA A 63 3.30 -16.45 -3.08
N GLU A 64 2.80 -15.69 -2.11
CA GLU A 64 2.21 -16.26 -0.89
C GLU A 64 0.80 -16.80 -1.10
N MET A 65 -0.09 -15.98 -1.70
CA MET A 65 -1.51 -16.31 -1.70
C MET A 65 -1.93 -17.23 -2.85
N TYR A 66 -1.21 -17.19 -3.97
CA TYR A 66 -1.54 -18.02 -5.13
C TYR A 66 -0.61 -19.19 -5.31
N LEU A 67 0.70 -18.99 -5.19
CA LEU A 67 1.70 -20.03 -5.44
C LEU A 67 2.17 -20.76 -4.18
N HIS A 68 1.81 -20.25 -2.99
CA HIS A 68 2.24 -20.78 -1.69
C HIS A 68 3.75 -20.98 -1.59
N ARG A 69 4.51 -20.03 -2.14
CA ARG A 69 5.97 -20.04 -2.11
C ARG A 69 6.50 -19.08 -1.06
N ASP A 70 7.48 -19.55 -0.34
CA ASP A 70 8.24 -18.70 0.59
C ASP A 70 9.01 -17.61 -0.14
N TYR A 71 9.08 -16.44 0.47
CA TYR A 71 9.86 -15.29 0.03
C TYR A 71 10.28 -14.46 1.23
N ARG A 72 11.28 -13.60 1.05
CA ARG A 72 11.74 -12.70 2.11
C ARG A 72 10.86 -11.46 2.18
N ILE A 73 10.36 -11.19 3.37
CA ILE A 73 9.50 -10.05 3.68
C ILE A 73 10.35 -8.80 3.88
N GLN A 74 9.87 -7.66 3.36
CA GLN A 74 10.48 -6.36 3.58
C GLN A 74 10.15 -5.86 4.99
N ARG A 75 11.18 -5.38 5.69
CA ARG A 75 11.03 -4.63 6.94
C ARG A 75 10.85 -3.16 6.64
N VAL A 76 9.92 -2.53 7.32
CA VAL A 76 9.61 -1.11 7.17
C VAL A 76 9.56 -0.45 8.54
N LYS A 77 10.14 0.73 8.66
CA LYS A 77 10.01 1.56 9.85
C LYS A 77 8.62 2.19 9.85
N LEU A 78 7.83 1.88 10.86
CA LEU A 78 6.49 2.42 11.04
C LEU A 78 6.49 3.44 12.18
N GLY A 79 5.99 4.64 11.89
CA GLY A 79 5.83 5.72 12.86
C GLY A 79 7.15 6.35 13.35
N GLU A 80 7.03 7.22 14.35
CA GLU A 80 8.14 7.98 14.92
C GLU A 80 9.07 7.13 15.82
N SER A 81 8.59 6.00 16.32
CA SER A 81 9.37 5.10 17.18
C SER A 81 10.59 4.48 16.48
N GLY A 82 10.58 4.48 15.14
CA GLY A 82 11.67 3.94 14.33
C GLY A 82 11.83 2.43 14.39
N GLU A 83 10.92 1.70 15.04
CA GLU A 83 10.93 0.25 15.08
C GLU A 83 10.65 -0.34 13.71
N GLU A 84 11.48 -1.31 13.32
CA GLU A 84 11.28 -2.05 12.09
C GLU A 84 10.25 -3.16 12.29
N GLN A 85 9.24 -3.20 11.42
CA GLN A 85 8.24 -4.24 11.41
C GLN A 85 8.24 -4.98 10.07
N ASP A 86 8.00 -6.28 10.14
CA ASP A 86 7.79 -7.11 8.96
C ASP A 86 6.40 -6.80 8.36
N VAL A 87 6.37 -6.33 7.12
CA VAL A 87 5.12 -6.06 6.43
C VAL A 87 4.76 -7.28 5.57
N ARG A 88 3.80 -8.05 6.04
CA ARG A 88 3.32 -9.24 5.33
C ARG A 88 2.86 -8.86 3.91
N LEU A 89 3.11 -9.72 2.95
CA LEU A 89 2.87 -9.55 1.51
C LEU A 89 3.77 -8.51 0.83
N LEU A 90 4.61 -7.79 1.56
CA LEU A 90 5.61 -6.92 0.96
C LEU A 90 6.91 -7.69 0.74
N MET A 91 7.18 -8.06 -0.50
CA MET A 91 8.40 -8.77 -0.89
C MET A 91 9.64 -7.87 -0.74
N GLN A 92 10.76 -8.42 -0.23
CA GLN A 92 12.02 -7.70 -0.15
C GLN A 92 12.50 -7.29 -1.55
N LEU A 93 13.07 -6.09 -1.68
CA LEU A 93 13.44 -5.51 -2.97
C LEU A 93 14.36 -6.42 -3.80
N SER A 94 15.40 -7.01 -3.19
CA SER A 94 16.32 -7.90 -3.90
C SER A 94 15.64 -9.16 -4.43
N GLU A 95 14.68 -9.68 -3.71
CA GLU A 95 13.90 -10.83 -4.10
C GLU A 95 12.87 -10.49 -5.17
N TYR A 96 12.23 -9.33 -5.03
CA TYR A 96 11.37 -8.79 -6.10
C TYR A 96 12.14 -8.67 -7.42
N ASP A 97 13.38 -8.18 -7.40
CA ASP A 97 14.19 -8.04 -8.60
C ASP A 97 14.53 -9.41 -9.23
N ASP A 98 14.71 -10.47 -8.41
CA ASP A 98 14.88 -11.84 -8.90
C ASP A 98 13.58 -12.39 -9.54
N TRP A 99 12.43 -12.17 -8.91
CA TRP A 99 11.12 -12.59 -9.43
C TRP A 99 10.75 -11.84 -10.71
N ALA A 100 10.93 -10.52 -10.73
CA ALA A 100 10.64 -9.67 -11.89
C ALA A 100 11.61 -10.00 -13.06
N GLY A 101 12.90 -10.14 -12.77
CA GLY A 101 13.91 -10.50 -13.76
C GLY A 101 13.71 -11.92 -14.33
N SER A 102 13.10 -12.81 -13.57
CA SER A 102 12.72 -14.16 -14.04
C SER A 102 11.43 -14.17 -14.85
N HIS A 103 10.77 -13.02 -15.03
CA HIS A 103 9.53 -12.88 -15.79
C HIS A 103 8.43 -13.88 -15.39
N VAL A 104 8.20 -14.04 -14.08
CA VAL A 104 7.29 -15.05 -13.51
C VAL A 104 5.88 -14.99 -14.14
N ILE A 105 5.32 -13.80 -14.32
CA ILE A 105 4.01 -13.64 -14.98
C ILE A 105 4.04 -14.19 -16.42
N ASN A 106 5.12 -13.96 -17.17
CA ASN A 106 5.26 -14.49 -18.54
C ASN A 106 5.40 -16.02 -18.54
N GLN A 107 6.05 -16.60 -17.52
CA GLN A 107 6.09 -18.05 -17.35
C GLN A 107 4.70 -18.63 -17.15
N LEU A 108 3.89 -18.02 -16.27
CA LEU A 108 2.49 -18.42 -16.05
C LEU A 108 1.65 -18.26 -17.34
N GLU A 109 1.78 -17.16 -18.07
CA GLU A 109 1.07 -16.95 -19.33
C GLU A 109 1.46 -17.99 -20.42
N ARG A 110 2.70 -18.46 -20.44
CA ARG A 110 3.12 -19.57 -21.33
C ARG A 110 2.49 -20.89 -20.91
N LEU A 111 2.51 -21.22 -19.63
CA LEU A 111 1.89 -22.44 -19.08
C LEU A 111 0.38 -22.47 -19.32
N LYS A 112 -0.30 -21.33 -19.21
CA LYS A 112 -1.71 -21.18 -19.56
C LYS A 112 -2.02 -21.52 -21.01
N LYS A 113 -1.13 -21.16 -21.95
CA LYS A 113 -1.31 -21.39 -23.37
C LYS A 113 -1.00 -22.84 -23.78
N ASP A 114 -0.21 -23.54 -23.00
CA ASP A 114 0.21 -24.92 -23.29
C ASP A 114 -0.88 -25.91 -22.86
N LYS A 115 -1.83 -26.16 -23.77
CA LYS A 115 -2.94 -27.08 -23.55
C LYS A 115 -2.53 -28.56 -23.36
N THR A 116 -1.26 -28.89 -23.61
CA THR A 116 -0.74 -30.24 -23.34
C THR A 116 -0.46 -30.45 -21.85
N LYS A 117 -0.35 -29.37 -21.09
CA LYS A 117 -0.11 -29.36 -19.64
C LYS A 117 -1.40 -29.50 -18.86
N LYS A 118 -1.43 -30.43 -17.90
CA LYS A 118 -2.60 -30.61 -17.00
C LYS A 118 -2.93 -29.39 -16.17
N VAL A 119 -1.92 -28.54 -15.89
CA VAL A 119 -2.03 -27.33 -15.08
C VAL A 119 -2.56 -26.10 -15.82
N SER A 120 -2.82 -26.19 -17.12
CA SER A 120 -3.23 -25.05 -17.96
C SER A 120 -4.52 -24.38 -17.42
N ASN A 121 -5.50 -25.14 -17.01
CA ASN A 121 -6.75 -24.59 -16.44
C ASN A 121 -6.51 -23.93 -15.07
N THR A 122 -5.73 -24.56 -14.20
CA THR A 122 -5.35 -24.00 -12.90
C THR A 122 -4.67 -22.63 -13.08
N VAL A 123 -3.74 -22.55 -14.03
CA VAL A 123 -3.06 -21.28 -14.33
C VAL A 123 -4.01 -20.25 -14.93
N TYR A 124 -4.95 -20.68 -15.76
CA TYR A 124 -5.97 -19.77 -16.32
C TYR A 124 -6.79 -19.13 -15.21
N ASP A 125 -7.35 -19.93 -14.31
CA ASP A 125 -8.19 -19.48 -13.21
C ASP A 125 -7.41 -18.61 -12.22
N LEU A 126 -6.19 -19.03 -11.86
CA LEU A 126 -5.26 -18.26 -11.02
C LEU A 126 -5.00 -16.88 -11.62
N LEU A 127 -4.58 -16.80 -12.88
CA LEU A 127 -4.28 -15.53 -13.52
C LEU A 127 -5.51 -14.63 -13.68
N TYR A 128 -6.67 -15.22 -13.92
CA TYR A 128 -7.92 -14.47 -13.99
C TYR A 128 -8.24 -13.81 -12.65
N ASP A 129 -8.18 -14.58 -11.57
CA ASP A 129 -8.43 -14.09 -10.22
C ASP A 129 -7.37 -13.09 -9.74
N TYR A 130 -6.10 -13.35 -10.03
CA TYR A 130 -4.98 -12.44 -9.72
C TYR A 130 -5.14 -11.08 -10.43
N LYS A 131 -5.50 -11.06 -11.71
CA LYS A 131 -5.73 -9.81 -12.45
C LYS A 131 -6.93 -9.03 -11.92
N ALA A 132 -7.98 -9.71 -11.48
CA ALA A 132 -9.10 -9.07 -10.82
C ALA A 132 -8.67 -8.43 -9.49
N PHE A 133 -7.82 -9.12 -8.72
CA PHE A 133 -7.27 -8.59 -7.47
C PHE A 133 -6.34 -7.39 -7.72
N GLU A 134 -5.47 -7.46 -8.72
CA GLU A 134 -4.66 -6.33 -9.16
C GLU A 134 -5.52 -5.09 -9.46
N GLY A 135 -6.63 -5.27 -10.19
CA GLY A 135 -7.60 -4.22 -10.46
C GLY A 135 -8.20 -3.59 -9.20
N MET A 136 -8.51 -4.39 -8.18
CA MET A 136 -8.99 -3.89 -6.88
C MET A 136 -7.94 -3.05 -6.15
N ILE A 137 -6.67 -3.49 -6.18
CA ILE A 137 -5.55 -2.73 -5.59
C ILE A 137 -5.39 -1.38 -6.29
N PHE A 138 -5.46 -1.33 -7.61
CA PHE A 138 -5.42 -0.08 -8.37
C PHE A 138 -6.58 0.86 -8.01
N GLY A 139 -7.80 0.32 -7.88
CA GLY A 139 -8.96 1.08 -7.42
C GLY A 139 -8.75 1.68 -6.04
N ALA A 140 -8.32 0.87 -5.08
CA ALA A 140 -8.07 1.31 -3.71
C ALA A 140 -6.97 2.40 -3.62
N ILE A 141 -5.88 2.27 -4.41
CA ILE A 141 -4.82 3.29 -4.47
C ILE A 141 -5.36 4.61 -5.02
N ARG A 142 -6.18 4.56 -6.07
CA ARG A 142 -6.80 5.77 -6.64
C ARG A 142 -7.70 6.46 -5.61
N ASP A 143 -8.56 5.71 -4.94
CA ASP A 143 -9.49 6.23 -3.95
C ASP A 143 -8.73 6.84 -2.74
N GLU A 144 -7.63 6.22 -2.30
CA GLU A 144 -6.75 6.73 -1.25
C GLU A 144 -6.02 8.02 -1.67
N LEU A 145 -5.55 8.10 -2.93
CA LEU A 145 -4.92 9.30 -3.50
C LEU A 145 -5.90 10.47 -3.55
N GLU A 146 -7.11 10.24 -4.05
CA GLU A 146 -8.17 11.24 -4.09
C GLU A 146 -8.49 11.74 -2.68
N ALA A 147 -8.70 10.83 -1.73
CA ALA A 147 -9.05 11.19 -0.36
C ALA A 147 -7.96 12.04 0.32
N ARG A 148 -6.67 11.70 0.15
CA ARG A 148 -5.55 12.44 0.76
C ARG A 148 -5.34 13.80 0.12
N ASN A 149 -5.40 13.88 -1.22
CA ASN A 149 -5.25 15.15 -1.93
C ASN A 149 -6.42 16.09 -1.66
N ASP A 150 -7.66 15.59 -1.59
CA ASP A 150 -8.83 16.38 -1.22
C ASP A 150 -8.75 16.90 0.24
N ALA A 151 -8.20 16.09 1.15
CA ALA A 151 -7.99 16.53 2.53
C ALA A 151 -6.96 17.66 2.60
N LEU A 152 -5.88 17.58 1.80
CA LEU A 152 -4.89 18.66 1.70
C LEU A 152 -5.49 19.94 1.11
N HIS A 153 -6.26 19.83 0.05
CA HIS A 153 -6.93 21.00 -0.56
C HIS A 153 -7.88 21.69 0.42
N ARG A 154 -8.66 20.92 1.18
CA ARG A 154 -9.55 21.45 2.23
C ARG A 154 -8.76 22.13 3.35
N ALA A 155 -7.67 21.50 3.83
CA ALA A 155 -6.82 22.09 4.86
C ALA A 155 -6.17 23.40 4.36
N ALA A 156 -5.68 23.44 3.13
CA ALA A 156 -5.12 24.64 2.52
C ALA A 156 -6.16 25.76 2.41
N ALA A 157 -7.40 25.45 1.99
CA ALA A 157 -8.48 26.42 1.91
C ALA A 157 -8.80 27.02 3.29
N VAL A 158 -8.91 26.19 4.33
CA VAL A 158 -9.13 26.67 5.70
C VAL A 158 -7.98 27.56 6.17
N LEU A 159 -6.73 27.20 5.88
CA LEU A 159 -5.57 28.03 6.24
C LEU A 159 -5.56 29.39 5.51
N CYS A 160 -6.04 29.46 4.27
CA CYS A 160 -6.17 30.71 3.53
C CYS A 160 -7.28 31.63 4.09
N GLU A 161 -8.27 31.08 4.78
CA GLU A 161 -9.34 31.83 5.42
C GLU A 161 -8.91 32.40 6.80
N ILE A 162 -7.83 31.90 7.39
CA ILE A 162 -7.31 32.37 8.69
C ILE A 162 -6.66 33.74 8.50
N THR A 163 -7.32 34.77 9.01
CA THR A 163 -6.77 36.15 9.02
C THR A 163 -5.85 36.38 10.20
N PRO A 164 -4.92 37.36 10.13
CA PRO A 164 -4.10 37.76 11.27
C PRO A 164 -4.91 38.13 12.52
N ASP A 165 -6.12 38.68 12.32
CA ASP A 165 -6.99 39.04 13.43
C ASP A 165 -7.62 37.83 14.12
N MET A 166 -7.97 36.78 13.38
CA MET A 166 -8.41 35.50 13.94
C MET A 166 -7.31 34.86 14.81
N ILE A 167 -6.06 34.95 14.36
CA ILE A 167 -4.91 34.43 15.13
C ILE A 167 -4.74 35.22 16.43
N LYS A 168 -4.82 36.57 16.37
CA LYS A 168 -4.72 37.42 17.56
C LYS A 168 -5.83 37.14 18.55
N THR A 169 -7.08 36.95 18.09
CA THR A 169 -8.21 36.61 18.92
C THR A 169 -8.00 35.27 19.61
N ALA A 170 -7.66 34.21 18.88
CA ALA A 170 -7.39 32.88 19.44
C ALA A 170 -6.25 32.90 20.47
N VAL A 171 -5.15 33.62 20.19
CA VAL A 171 -4.03 33.77 21.13
C VAL A 171 -4.46 34.57 22.38
N GLY A 172 -5.34 35.56 22.24
CA GLY A 172 -5.94 36.30 23.35
C GLY A 172 -6.75 35.40 24.26
N GLU A 173 -7.67 34.62 23.69
CA GLU A 173 -8.51 33.65 24.41
C GLU A 173 -7.69 32.60 25.18
N ILE A 174 -6.64 32.05 24.53
CA ILE A 174 -5.73 31.08 25.19
C ILE A 174 -5.01 31.72 26.37
N ARG A 175 -4.56 32.98 26.24
CA ARG A 175 -3.90 33.70 27.35
C ARG A 175 -4.84 34.01 28.50
N GLU A 176 -6.09 34.35 28.22
CA GLU A 176 -7.10 34.57 29.24
C GLU A 176 -7.48 33.27 29.97
N ALA A 177 -7.66 32.18 29.22
CA ALA A 177 -7.92 30.86 29.81
C ALA A 177 -6.76 30.39 30.68
N ALA A 178 -5.51 30.63 30.26
CA ALA A 178 -4.33 30.31 31.07
C ALA A 178 -4.21 31.16 32.34
N LYS A 179 -4.65 32.42 32.33
CA LYS A 179 -4.70 33.26 33.53
C LYS A 179 -5.78 32.80 34.51
N ASN A 180 -6.97 32.50 33.99
CA ASN A 180 -8.11 32.08 34.82
C ASN A 180 -7.96 30.65 35.37
N GLY A 181 -7.13 29.79 34.74
CA GLY A 181 -6.81 28.44 35.23
C GLY A 181 -5.71 28.42 36.30
N GLY A 182 -4.92 29.51 36.45
CA GLY A 182 -3.86 29.62 37.45
C GLY A 182 -4.32 29.98 38.86
N ASP A 183 -5.48 30.61 39.02
CA ASP A 183 -5.99 31.07 40.33
C ASP A 183 -6.76 29.98 41.12
N ALA A 184 -6.89 28.76 40.56
CA ALA A 184 -7.62 27.68 41.23
C ALA A 184 -6.75 26.76 42.14
N HIS A 185 -5.45 27.00 42.27
CA HIS A 185 -4.53 26.13 43.03
C HIS A 185 -3.87 26.79 44.24
N GLU A 186 -4.27 28.02 44.63
CA GLU A 186 -3.76 28.67 45.84
C GLU A 186 -4.79 28.79 46.99
N ALA A 187 -5.83 27.95 46.98
CA ALA A 187 -6.82 27.93 48.09
C ALA A 187 -7.05 26.48 48.58
N GLU A 188 -6.02 25.85 49.16
CA GLU A 188 -6.17 24.78 50.17
C GLU A 188 -4.94 24.74 51.09
#